data_1e57062cb11b0a5b35d38fe80d238af1
#
_entry.id   1e57062cb11b0a5b35d38fe80d238af1
#
_cell.length_a   1.000
_cell.length_b   1.000
_cell.length_c   1.000
_cell.angle_alpha   90.00
_cell.angle_beta   90.00
_cell.angle_gamma   90.00
#
_symmetry.space_group_name_H-M   'P 1'
#
loop_
_entity.id
_entity.type
_entity.pdbx_description
1 polymer ?
#
loop_
_entity_poly.entity_id
_entity_poly.type
_entity_poly.pdbx_seq_one_letter_code
_entity_poly.pdbx_strand_id
1 'polypeptide(L)'
;MYLKRKVYDQLLDWKNDTVHSTLEVNGARQVGKTYIINKFADENFRHKIYINLFDLSGKQFMECYKKATDWTPGTKRPEQPLHDAFKLFDPDFEDTNDTVIIIDEIQESSEIFNRIREFTRYFQAHFIVTGSYLGRVLEPEFKFSSGDITSIRIYTLSFKEFLEALDDQLFQKYLSLPLDHADDTVPELYDELKNVYDIYRQIGGYPKVVETYLNTKDVEAAQKELVRIIRIFLNESMRYFDDITDISVFTNIFLSICRILLREKKGLDEDSISEELQKLVTKNYSSNLSKATCYRAINWLYHSGIIGFCGKITELDILNFKPGSRCFFMDLGVAYYYLSRTGATVSTMDGSLNENYVYINLSKRQEFPEEIIFETPAFATYKGGEIDFVAQTLKTHIRYLIEVKAGKGTASTALKALEQGKANKLLYLKGDTKGGTVGNVQTCLLYTSDAADDLI
;
A
#
# COMPACT_ATOMS: atom_id res chain seq x y z
N MET A 1 5.44 -19.81 -9.88
CA MET A 1 4.96 -20.20 -8.54
C MET A 1 3.79 -19.30 -8.17
N TYR A 2 2.70 -19.85 -7.59
CA TYR A 2 1.59 -19.02 -7.12
C TYR A 2 1.88 -18.55 -5.70
N LEU A 3 1.88 -17.25 -5.49
CA LEU A 3 1.96 -16.63 -4.17
C LEU A 3 0.53 -16.32 -3.72
N LYS A 4 0.07 -16.95 -2.66
CA LYS A 4 -1.26 -16.71 -2.08
C LYS A 4 -1.33 -15.28 -1.54
N ARG A 5 -2.46 -14.61 -1.78
CA ARG A 5 -2.63 -13.20 -1.43
C ARG A 5 -3.97 -13.00 -0.71
N LYS A 6 -3.95 -12.33 0.45
CA LYS A 6 -5.15 -12.03 1.23
C LYS A 6 -6.18 -11.21 0.42
N VAL A 7 -5.70 -10.36 -0.48
CA VAL A 7 -6.57 -9.56 -1.37
C VAL A 7 -7.49 -10.41 -2.26
N TYR A 8 -7.18 -11.69 -2.46
CA TYR A 8 -8.04 -12.58 -3.24
C TYR A 8 -9.42 -12.76 -2.60
N ASP A 9 -9.50 -12.78 -1.27
CA ASP A 9 -10.77 -12.86 -0.53
C ASP A 9 -11.61 -11.61 -0.75
N GLN A 10 -11.00 -10.44 -0.81
CA GLN A 10 -11.70 -9.17 -1.13
C GLN A 10 -12.27 -9.16 -2.56
N LEU A 11 -11.57 -9.80 -3.51
CA LEU A 11 -12.09 -9.97 -4.87
C LEU A 11 -13.31 -10.88 -4.90
N LEU A 12 -13.31 -11.96 -4.08
CA LEU A 12 -14.47 -12.84 -3.92
C LEU A 12 -15.63 -12.11 -3.25
N ASP A 13 -15.39 -11.33 -2.21
CA ASP A 13 -16.41 -10.54 -1.53
C ASP A 13 -17.07 -9.55 -2.49
N TRP A 14 -16.27 -8.82 -3.30
CA TRP A 14 -16.80 -7.93 -4.33
C TRP A 14 -17.66 -8.65 -5.35
N LYS A 15 -17.24 -9.82 -5.86
CA LYS A 15 -18.02 -10.60 -6.83
C LYS A 15 -19.36 -11.04 -6.27
N ASN A 16 -19.39 -11.37 -4.96
CA ASN A 16 -20.57 -11.88 -4.28
C ASN A 16 -21.45 -10.77 -3.65
N ASP A 17 -21.01 -9.51 -3.76
CA ASP A 17 -21.79 -8.38 -3.23
C ASP A 17 -23.13 -8.26 -3.99
N THR A 18 -24.17 -7.94 -3.25
CA THR A 18 -25.50 -7.66 -3.80
C THR A 18 -25.54 -6.34 -4.56
N VAL A 19 -24.61 -5.44 -4.30
CA VAL A 19 -24.47 -4.16 -4.98
C VAL A 19 -23.53 -4.31 -6.16
N HIS A 20 -24.07 -4.33 -7.37
CA HIS A 20 -23.27 -4.35 -8.59
C HIS A 20 -22.48 -3.05 -8.73
N SER A 21 -21.16 -3.15 -8.78
CA SER A 21 -20.24 -2.00 -8.93
C SER A 21 -19.05 -2.37 -9.81
N THR A 22 -18.50 -1.39 -10.52
CA THR A 22 -17.20 -1.56 -11.18
C THR A 22 -16.09 -1.63 -10.15
N LEU A 23 -15.25 -2.67 -10.21
CA LEU A 23 -14.10 -2.79 -9.33
C LEU A 23 -12.91 -2.00 -9.87
N GLU A 24 -12.42 -1.07 -9.08
CA GLU A 24 -11.14 -0.39 -9.32
C GLU A 24 -10.04 -1.06 -8.50
N VAL A 25 -9.02 -1.61 -9.17
CA VAL A 25 -7.89 -2.23 -8.50
C VAL A 25 -6.64 -1.34 -8.57
N ASN A 26 -6.31 -0.79 -7.41
CA ASN A 26 -5.21 0.15 -7.22
C ASN A 26 -3.94 -0.55 -6.68
N GLY A 27 -2.82 0.13 -6.71
CA GLY A 27 -1.57 -0.34 -6.10
C GLY A 27 -0.34 0.02 -6.91
N ALA A 28 0.83 -0.02 -6.28
CA ALA A 28 2.10 0.28 -6.92
C ALA A 28 2.36 -0.63 -8.14
N ARG A 29 3.26 -0.21 -9.01
CA ARG A 29 3.75 -1.10 -10.08
C ARG A 29 4.43 -2.34 -9.49
N GLN A 30 4.38 -3.46 -10.24
CA GLN A 30 5.05 -4.71 -9.89
C GLN A 30 4.54 -5.40 -8.60
N VAL A 31 3.41 -4.96 -8.02
CA VAL A 31 2.76 -5.63 -6.87
C VAL A 31 1.90 -6.84 -7.28
N GLY A 32 1.78 -7.11 -8.59
CA GLY A 32 1.08 -8.28 -9.11
C GLY A 32 -0.40 -8.07 -9.43
N LYS A 33 -0.87 -6.81 -9.62
CA LYS A 33 -2.27 -6.50 -9.97
C LYS A 33 -2.80 -7.33 -11.13
N THR A 34 -2.21 -7.17 -12.30
CA THR A 34 -2.63 -7.86 -13.52
C THR A 34 -2.63 -9.39 -13.37
N TYR A 35 -1.64 -9.94 -12.64
CA TYR A 35 -1.56 -11.38 -12.39
C TYR A 35 -2.74 -11.88 -11.56
N ILE A 36 -3.00 -11.25 -10.41
CA ILE A 36 -4.06 -11.72 -9.49
C ILE A 36 -5.46 -11.51 -10.05
N ILE A 37 -5.69 -10.39 -10.77
CA ILE A 37 -6.95 -10.11 -11.44
C ILE A 37 -7.23 -11.16 -12.53
N ASN A 38 -6.25 -11.47 -13.37
CA ASN A 38 -6.40 -12.49 -14.41
C ASN A 38 -6.65 -13.88 -13.81
N LYS A 39 -5.88 -14.26 -12.76
CA LYS A 39 -6.11 -15.53 -12.05
C LYS A 39 -7.52 -15.58 -11.46
N PHE A 40 -7.95 -14.53 -10.78
CA PHE A 40 -9.30 -14.42 -10.22
C PHE A 40 -10.37 -14.57 -11.30
N ALA A 41 -10.19 -13.89 -12.44
CA ALA A 41 -11.11 -13.95 -13.57
C ALA A 41 -11.19 -15.37 -14.16
N ASP A 42 -10.04 -16.01 -14.38
CA ASP A 42 -9.97 -17.38 -14.93
C ASP A 42 -10.63 -18.44 -14.04
N GLU A 43 -10.60 -18.23 -12.70
CA GLU A 43 -11.15 -19.17 -11.74
C GLU A 43 -12.63 -18.94 -11.43
N ASN A 44 -13.14 -17.74 -11.67
CA ASN A 44 -14.45 -17.33 -11.17
C ASN A 44 -15.47 -16.93 -12.25
N PHE A 45 -15.06 -16.79 -13.51
CA PHE A 45 -15.95 -16.40 -14.59
C PHE A 45 -15.82 -17.36 -15.78
N ARG A 46 -16.92 -17.57 -16.48
CA ARG A 46 -16.94 -18.42 -17.67
C ARG A 46 -16.33 -17.74 -18.88
N HIS A 47 -16.56 -16.42 -19.01
CA HIS A 47 -16.05 -15.62 -20.11
C HIS A 47 -15.25 -14.42 -19.58
N LYS A 48 -14.06 -14.21 -20.13
CA LYS A 48 -13.16 -13.13 -19.76
C LYS A 48 -12.73 -12.33 -20.98
N ILE A 49 -12.98 -11.03 -20.96
CA ILE A 49 -12.43 -10.08 -21.94
C ILE A 49 -11.32 -9.27 -21.24
N TYR A 50 -10.12 -9.27 -21.83
CA TYR A 50 -8.99 -8.48 -21.31
C TYR A 50 -8.56 -7.44 -22.34
N ILE A 51 -8.58 -6.18 -21.94
CA ILE A 51 -8.21 -5.02 -22.75
C ILE A 51 -7.16 -4.23 -21.99
N ASN A 52 -5.96 -4.08 -22.57
CA ASN A 52 -4.95 -3.19 -22.03
C ASN A 52 -4.86 -1.94 -22.92
N LEU A 53 -5.25 -0.79 -22.37
CA LEU A 53 -5.35 0.46 -23.15
C LEU A 53 -4.00 1.00 -23.64
N PHE A 54 -2.90 0.50 -23.10
CA PHE A 54 -1.55 0.87 -23.53
C PHE A 54 -1.04 0.03 -24.71
N ASP A 55 -1.58 -1.16 -24.96
CA ASP A 55 -1.10 -2.09 -25.96
C ASP A 55 -1.99 -2.21 -27.22
N LEU A 56 -1.75 -3.27 -28.03
CA LEU A 56 -2.52 -3.52 -29.25
C LEU A 56 -4.00 -3.82 -28.98
N SER A 57 -4.32 -4.51 -27.89
CA SER A 57 -5.71 -4.83 -27.55
C SER A 57 -6.52 -3.57 -27.26
N GLY A 58 -5.91 -2.59 -26.58
CA GLY A 58 -6.52 -1.28 -26.36
C GLY A 58 -6.77 -0.51 -27.65
N LYS A 59 -5.82 -0.52 -28.60
CA LYS A 59 -6.01 0.11 -29.91
C LYS A 59 -7.15 -0.53 -30.69
N GLN A 60 -7.22 -1.85 -30.72
CA GLN A 60 -8.29 -2.59 -31.35
C GLN A 60 -9.65 -2.31 -30.72
N PHE A 61 -9.71 -2.30 -29.39
CA PHE A 61 -10.95 -1.94 -28.70
C PHE A 61 -11.40 -0.50 -29.01
N MET A 62 -10.48 0.47 -29.00
CA MET A 62 -10.80 1.86 -29.34
C MET A 62 -11.30 2.04 -30.78
N GLU A 63 -10.83 1.21 -31.72
CA GLU A 63 -11.36 1.18 -33.10
C GLU A 63 -12.79 0.63 -33.12
N CYS A 64 -13.08 -0.46 -32.38
CA CYS A 64 -14.40 -1.02 -32.23
C CYS A 64 -15.35 -0.02 -31.55
N TYR A 65 -14.88 0.62 -30.49
CA TYR A 65 -15.63 1.65 -29.77
C TYR A 65 -16.00 2.84 -30.68
N LYS A 66 -15.05 3.35 -31.46
CA LYS A 66 -15.33 4.41 -32.44
C LYS A 66 -16.38 3.98 -33.46
N LYS A 67 -16.26 2.77 -34.05
CA LYS A 67 -17.26 2.24 -35.00
C LYS A 67 -18.64 2.13 -34.38
N ALA A 68 -18.75 1.71 -33.11
CA ALA A 68 -20.03 1.55 -32.42
C ALA A 68 -20.64 2.90 -31.97
N THR A 69 -19.80 3.92 -31.71
CA THR A 69 -20.25 5.24 -31.25
C THR A 69 -20.39 6.26 -32.37
N ASP A 70 -19.81 6.00 -33.54
CA ASP A 70 -19.86 6.90 -34.70
C ASP A 70 -21.29 6.92 -35.27
N TRP A 71 -21.96 8.05 -35.10
CA TRP A 71 -23.32 8.25 -35.54
C TRP A 71 -23.40 9.40 -36.54
N THR A 72 -23.92 9.07 -37.70
CA THR A 72 -24.12 10.08 -38.76
C THR A 72 -25.54 10.65 -38.64
N PRO A 73 -25.73 12.00 -38.64
CA PRO A 73 -27.05 12.60 -38.65
C PRO A 73 -27.91 12.08 -39.79
N GLY A 74 -29.11 11.57 -39.46
CA GLY A 74 -30.04 10.95 -40.42
C GLY A 74 -30.06 9.43 -40.40
N THR A 75 -29.18 8.77 -39.65
CA THR A 75 -29.22 7.32 -39.37
C THR A 75 -29.83 7.03 -38.01
N LYS A 76 -30.26 5.76 -37.77
CA LYS A 76 -30.72 5.37 -36.43
C LYS A 76 -29.51 5.43 -35.44
N ARG A 77 -29.69 6.16 -34.33
CA ARG A 77 -28.66 6.20 -33.27
C ARG A 77 -28.50 4.81 -32.64
N PRO A 78 -27.27 4.33 -32.39
CA PRO A 78 -27.05 3.09 -31.66
C PRO A 78 -27.78 3.12 -30.31
N GLU A 79 -28.50 2.05 -29.99
CA GLU A 79 -29.24 1.95 -28.71
C GLU A 79 -28.30 1.61 -27.56
N GLN A 80 -27.32 0.74 -27.82
CA GLN A 80 -26.35 0.26 -26.83
C GLN A 80 -24.92 0.28 -27.38
N PRO A 81 -24.33 1.46 -27.63
CA PRO A 81 -23.05 1.58 -28.33
C PRO A 81 -21.90 0.88 -27.63
N LEU A 82 -21.93 0.80 -26.30
CA LEU A 82 -20.90 0.08 -25.54
C LEU A 82 -21.03 -1.44 -25.67
N HIS A 83 -22.24 -2.00 -25.65
CA HIS A 83 -22.44 -3.43 -25.92
C HIS A 83 -22.01 -3.78 -27.35
N ASP A 84 -22.35 -2.93 -28.32
CA ASP A 84 -21.93 -3.10 -29.71
C ASP A 84 -20.41 -3.05 -29.83
N ALA A 85 -19.73 -2.17 -29.09
CA ALA A 85 -18.26 -2.08 -29.08
C ALA A 85 -17.63 -3.37 -28.55
N PHE A 86 -18.11 -3.90 -27.42
CA PHE A 86 -17.59 -5.17 -26.88
C PHE A 86 -17.89 -6.35 -27.81
N LYS A 87 -19.07 -6.39 -28.43
CA LYS A 87 -19.43 -7.43 -29.39
C LYS A 87 -18.61 -7.38 -30.68
N LEU A 88 -18.21 -6.19 -31.13
CA LEU A 88 -17.29 -6.00 -32.24
C LEU A 88 -15.86 -6.42 -31.89
N PHE A 89 -15.44 -6.18 -30.65
CA PHE A 89 -14.11 -6.55 -30.17
C PHE A 89 -13.99 -8.06 -29.93
N ASP A 90 -15.01 -8.63 -29.30
CA ASP A 90 -15.12 -10.06 -29.00
C ASP A 90 -16.49 -10.58 -29.46
N PRO A 91 -16.56 -11.30 -30.61
CA PRO A 91 -17.82 -11.85 -31.13
C PRO A 91 -18.54 -12.80 -30.18
N ASP A 92 -17.85 -13.42 -29.22
CA ASP A 92 -18.42 -14.33 -28.24
C ASP A 92 -18.93 -13.60 -26.96
N PHE A 93 -18.77 -12.28 -26.90
CA PHE A 93 -19.27 -11.48 -25.77
C PHE A 93 -20.77 -11.69 -25.52
N GLU A 94 -21.11 -12.02 -24.30
CA GLU A 94 -22.47 -12.07 -23.76
C GLU A 94 -22.53 -11.25 -22.47
N ASP A 95 -23.52 -10.36 -22.36
CA ASP A 95 -23.72 -9.53 -21.18
C ASP A 95 -24.45 -10.32 -20.09
N THR A 96 -23.69 -11.09 -19.32
CA THR A 96 -24.17 -11.96 -18.23
C THR A 96 -23.29 -11.83 -16.99
N ASN A 97 -23.80 -12.26 -15.84
CA ASN A 97 -23.06 -12.30 -14.58
C ASN A 97 -21.85 -13.26 -14.60
N ASP A 98 -21.77 -14.16 -15.60
CA ASP A 98 -20.63 -15.06 -15.79
C ASP A 98 -19.51 -14.46 -16.67
N THR A 99 -19.70 -13.23 -17.13
CA THR A 99 -18.75 -12.48 -17.94
C THR A 99 -18.04 -11.43 -17.11
N VAL A 100 -16.69 -11.35 -17.25
CA VAL A 100 -15.88 -10.27 -16.69
C VAL A 100 -15.09 -9.55 -17.77
N ILE A 101 -15.11 -8.23 -17.73
CA ILE A 101 -14.35 -7.35 -18.62
C ILE A 101 -13.31 -6.64 -17.79
N ILE A 102 -12.03 -6.87 -18.12
CA ILE A 102 -10.88 -6.27 -17.45
C ILE A 102 -10.31 -5.20 -18.37
N ILE A 103 -10.26 -3.95 -17.87
CA ILE A 103 -9.66 -2.82 -18.58
C ILE A 103 -8.41 -2.39 -17.80
N ASP A 104 -7.26 -2.79 -18.31
CA ASP A 104 -5.95 -2.48 -17.72
C ASP A 104 -5.40 -1.17 -18.28
N GLU A 105 -4.57 -0.48 -17.48
CA GLU A 105 -3.99 0.84 -17.75
C GLU A 105 -5.08 1.88 -18.08
N ILE A 106 -6.16 1.89 -17.29
CA ILE A 106 -7.36 2.75 -17.50
C ILE A 106 -7.02 4.25 -17.59
N GLN A 107 -5.93 4.71 -16.96
CA GLN A 107 -5.46 6.08 -17.04
C GLN A 107 -4.99 6.51 -18.44
N GLU A 108 -4.86 5.58 -19.39
CA GLU A 108 -4.50 5.91 -20.77
C GLU A 108 -5.66 6.47 -21.59
N SER A 109 -6.92 6.38 -21.08
CA SER A 109 -8.10 6.89 -21.78
C SER A 109 -9.12 7.50 -20.82
N SER A 110 -9.19 8.83 -20.76
CA SER A 110 -10.26 9.54 -20.07
C SER A 110 -11.64 9.25 -20.68
N GLU A 111 -11.71 8.99 -21.99
CA GLU A 111 -12.95 8.65 -22.69
C GLU A 111 -13.55 7.35 -22.15
N ILE A 112 -12.74 6.29 -21.97
CA ILE A 112 -13.21 5.01 -21.42
C ILE A 112 -13.43 5.11 -19.91
N PHE A 113 -12.53 5.79 -19.17
CA PHE A 113 -12.72 6.02 -17.73
C PHE A 113 -14.06 6.68 -17.43
N ASN A 114 -14.45 7.68 -18.21
CA ASN A 114 -15.71 8.39 -18.02
C ASN A 114 -16.96 7.52 -18.31
N ARG A 115 -16.80 6.27 -18.79
CA ARG A 115 -17.87 5.28 -19.01
C ARG A 115 -18.09 4.34 -17.83
N ILE A 116 -17.31 4.42 -16.76
CA ILE A 116 -17.42 3.52 -15.59
C ILE A 116 -18.85 3.49 -15.04
N ARG A 117 -19.53 4.64 -15.01
CA ARG A 117 -20.93 4.70 -14.61
C ARG A 117 -21.85 3.86 -15.49
N GLU A 118 -21.57 3.82 -16.78
CA GLU A 118 -22.35 3.04 -17.75
C GLU A 118 -22.05 1.54 -17.56
N PHE A 119 -20.79 1.17 -17.29
CA PHE A 119 -20.40 -0.20 -16.98
C PHE A 119 -21.16 -0.74 -15.77
N THR A 120 -21.25 0.03 -14.70
CA THR A 120 -21.97 -0.37 -13.48
C THR A 120 -23.49 -0.47 -13.71
N ARG A 121 -24.10 0.44 -14.49
CA ARG A 121 -25.57 0.61 -14.49
C ARG A 121 -26.28 -0.09 -15.64
N TYR A 122 -25.58 -0.37 -16.74
CA TYR A 122 -26.21 -0.86 -17.96
C TYR A 122 -25.75 -2.23 -18.40
N PHE A 123 -24.84 -2.86 -17.62
CA PHE A 123 -24.35 -4.20 -17.89
C PHE A 123 -24.68 -5.16 -16.74
N GLN A 124 -24.87 -6.44 -17.09
CA GLN A 124 -24.87 -7.55 -16.13
C GLN A 124 -23.45 -8.10 -15.93
N ALA A 125 -22.59 -7.98 -16.93
CA ALA A 125 -21.19 -8.36 -16.86
C ALA A 125 -20.46 -7.54 -15.80
N HIS A 126 -19.50 -8.18 -15.12
CA HIS A 126 -18.64 -7.53 -14.15
C HIS A 126 -17.53 -6.76 -14.83
N PHE A 127 -17.17 -5.61 -14.27
CA PHE A 127 -16.05 -4.80 -14.77
C PHE A 127 -14.99 -4.63 -13.72
N ILE A 128 -13.72 -4.86 -14.13
CA ILE A 128 -12.54 -4.58 -13.34
C ILE A 128 -11.68 -3.57 -14.10
N VAL A 129 -11.45 -2.41 -13.52
CA VAL A 129 -10.54 -1.41 -14.07
C VAL A 129 -9.28 -1.35 -13.19
N THR A 130 -8.12 -1.25 -13.82
CA THR A 130 -6.85 -1.20 -13.10
C THR A 130 -5.84 -0.32 -13.82
N GLY A 131 -4.88 0.19 -13.07
CA GLY A 131 -3.78 0.97 -13.60
C GLY A 131 -2.65 1.11 -12.61
N SER A 132 -1.49 1.48 -13.09
CA SER A 132 -0.29 1.63 -12.27
C SER A 132 -0.11 3.04 -11.70
N TYR A 133 -0.79 4.03 -12.26
CA TYR A 133 -0.79 5.41 -11.79
C TYR A 133 -2.17 6.04 -11.92
N LEU A 134 -3.01 5.81 -10.94
CA LEU A 134 -4.34 6.43 -10.90
C LEU A 134 -4.32 7.90 -10.47
N GLY A 135 -3.18 8.45 -10.06
CA GLY A 135 -3.04 9.90 -9.86
C GLY A 135 -3.30 10.75 -11.11
N ARG A 136 -3.14 10.18 -12.31
CA ARG A 136 -3.51 10.83 -13.57
C ARG A 136 -5.02 11.05 -13.71
N VAL A 137 -5.85 10.21 -13.10
CA VAL A 137 -7.31 10.39 -13.11
C VAL A 137 -7.79 11.57 -12.25
N LEU A 138 -6.89 12.23 -11.51
CA LEU A 138 -7.17 13.51 -10.85
C LEU A 138 -7.11 14.70 -11.81
N GLU A 139 -6.67 14.52 -13.05
CA GLU A 139 -6.71 15.53 -14.08
C GLU A 139 -8.16 15.85 -14.46
N PRO A 140 -8.49 17.11 -14.83
CA PRO A 140 -9.86 17.58 -15.05
C PRO A 140 -10.66 16.83 -16.13
N GLU A 141 -9.97 16.13 -17.03
CA GLU A 141 -10.59 15.34 -18.10
C GLU A 141 -11.22 14.03 -17.60
N PHE A 142 -10.80 13.53 -16.43
CA PHE A 142 -11.34 12.33 -15.79
C PHE A 142 -12.48 12.71 -14.84
N LYS A 143 -13.67 12.14 -15.09
CA LYS A 143 -14.86 12.41 -14.27
C LYS A 143 -15.13 11.25 -13.34
N PHE A 144 -14.95 11.47 -12.07
CA PHE A 144 -15.22 10.45 -11.04
C PHE A 144 -16.73 10.12 -10.95
N SER A 145 -17.04 8.84 -11.00
CA SER A 145 -18.39 8.30 -10.77
C SER A 145 -18.52 7.83 -9.31
N SER A 146 -18.73 8.76 -8.38
CA SER A 146 -18.95 8.39 -6.99
C SER A 146 -20.21 7.53 -6.83
N GLY A 147 -20.07 6.40 -6.11
CA GLY A 147 -21.16 5.44 -5.87
C GLY A 147 -21.29 4.31 -6.90
N ASP A 148 -20.53 4.35 -7.99
CA ASP A 148 -20.54 3.29 -9.02
C ASP A 148 -19.23 2.45 -9.00
N ILE A 149 -18.28 2.78 -8.10
CA ILE A 149 -16.95 2.16 -8.02
C ILE A 149 -16.72 1.60 -6.62
N THR A 150 -16.28 0.36 -6.56
CA THR A 150 -15.65 -0.25 -5.38
C THR A 150 -14.16 -0.28 -5.61
N SER A 151 -13.36 0.25 -4.66
CA SER A 151 -11.91 0.30 -4.81
C SER A 151 -11.24 -0.72 -3.88
N ILE A 152 -10.30 -1.50 -4.43
CA ILE A 152 -9.42 -2.41 -3.68
C ILE A 152 -7.98 -2.02 -3.97
N ARG A 153 -7.14 -1.98 -2.93
CA ARG A 153 -5.72 -1.70 -3.09
C ARG A 153 -4.86 -2.93 -2.88
N ILE A 154 -3.96 -3.19 -3.84
CA ILE A 154 -2.99 -4.26 -3.76
C ILE A 154 -1.64 -3.70 -3.32
N TYR A 155 -1.14 -4.22 -2.21
CA TYR A 155 0.18 -3.91 -1.66
C TYR A 155 1.22 -4.97 -2.08
N THR A 156 2.47 -4.76 -1.70
CA THR A 156 3.47 -5.82 -1.67
C THR A 156 3.09 -6.89 -0.65
N LEU A 157 3.61 -8.11 -0.75
CA LEU A 157 3.32 -9.19 0.20
C LEU A 157 3.60 -8.71 1.64
N SER A 158 2.71 -9.04 2.56
CA SER A 158 2.96 -8.87 3.99
C SER A 158 3.98 -9.91 4.48
N PHE A 159 4.50 -9.71 5.70
CA PHE A 159 5.35 -10.73 6.32
C PHE A 159 4.62 -12.07 6.46
N LYS A 160 3.33 -12.02 6.81
CA LYS A 160 2.45 -13.19 6.92
C LYS A 160 2.31 -13.94 5.59
N GLU A 161 2.06 -13.22 4.48
CA GLU A 161 2.00 -13.80 3.13
C GLU A 161 3.36 -14.35 2.67
N PHE A 162 4.45 -13.68 3.04
CA PHE A 162 5.81 -14.17 2.77
C PHE A 162 6.12 -15.44 3.54
N LEU A 163 5.78 -15.51 4.83
CA LEU A 163 5.99 -16.67 5.68
C LEU A 163 5.19 -17.88 5.18
N GLU A 164 3.91 -17.70 4.82
CA GLU A 164 3.06 -18.74 4.22
C GLU A 164 3.68 -19.29 2.92
N ALA A 165 4.22 -18.40 2.07
CA ALA A 165 4.87 -18.82 0.83
C ALA A 165 6.24 -19.50 1.05
N LEU A 166 6.92 -19.17 2.14
CA LEU A 166 8.25 -19.70 2.46
C LEU A 166 8.20 -21.11 3.09
N ASP A 167 7.34 -21.28 4.10
CA ASP A 167 7.21 -22.49 4.90
C ASP A 167 5.83 -22.57 5.58
N ASP A 168 4.94 -23.42 5.03
CA ASP A 168 3.58 -23.60 5.54
C ASP A 168 3.57 -24.14 6.99
N GLN A 169 4.51 -25.02 7.38
CA GLN A 169 4.54 -25.54 8.74
C GLN A 169 4.92 -24.46 9.75
N LEU A 170 5.92 -23.64 9.42
CA LEU A 170 6.30 -22.50 10.24
C LEU A 170 5.16 -21.47 10.31
N PHE A 171 4.45 -21.27 9.21
CA PHE A 171 3.30 -20.38 9.15
C PHE A 171 2.15 -20.87 10.07
N GLN A 172 1.83 -22.18 10.10
CA GLN A 172 0.82 -22.71 11.01
C GLN A 172 1.23 -22.54 12.49
N LYS A 173 2.50 -22.73 12.83
CA LYS A 173 3.02 -22.43 14.17
C LYS A 173 2.89 -20.94 14.51
N TYR A 174 3.20 -20.05 13.55
CA TYR A 174 3.04 -18.62 13.72
C TYR A 174 1.60 -18.20 14.01
N LEU A 175 0.62 -18.79 13.28
CA LEU A 175 -0.82 -18.53 13.52
C LEU A 175 -1.30 -19.02 14.88
N SER A 176 -0.65 -20.04 15.46
CA SER A 176 -1.00 -20.59 16.77
C SER A 176 -0.34 -19.86 17.94
N LEU A 177 0.53 -18.86 17.68
CA LEU A 177 1.19 -18.12 18.75
C LEU A 177 0.16 -17.31 19.56
N PRO A 178 0.12 -17.48 20.89
CA PRO A 178 -0.69 -16.63 21.74
C PRO A 178 -0.13 -15.23 21.76
N LEU A 179 -0.91 -14.25 21.32
CA LEU A 179 -0.46 -12.85 21.22
C LEU A 179 -0.41 -12.15 22.59
N ASP A 180 -1.14 -12.67 23.57
CA ASP A 180 -1.34 -12.10 24.91
C ASP A 180 -0.64 -12.86 26.03
N HIS A 181 0.03 -13.97 25.73
CA HIS A 181 0.77 -14.76 26.72
C HIS A 181 2.20 -14.98 26.27
N ALA A 182 3.14 -14.82 27.20
CA ALA A 182 4.51 -15.30 27.01
C ALA A 182 4.47 -16.84 27.10
N ASP A 183 4.71 -17.52 25.99
CA ASP A 183 4.96 -18.95 26.03
C ASP A 183 6.48 -19.19 26.18
N ASP A 184 6.90 -19.56 27.40
CA ASP A 184 8.29 -19.91 27.68
C ASP A 184 8.71 -21.23 27.01
N THR A 185 7.78 -21.95 26.38
CA THR A 185 8.02 -23.30 25.81
C THR A 185 8.53 -23.28 24.37
N VAL A 186 8.59 -22.12 23.67
CA VAL A 186 8.97 -22.06 22.25
C VAL A 186 10.00 -20.97 21.91
N PRO A 187 11.12 -20.80 22.67
CA PRO A 187 12.13 -19.82 22.32
C PRO A 187 12.75 -20.04 20.93
N GLU A 188 12.89 -21.32 20.50
CA GLU A 188 13.40 -21.68 19.18
C GLU A 188 12.52 -21.18 18.04
N LEU A 189 11.18 -21.18 18.20
CA LEU A 189 10.24 -20.65 17.22
C LEU A 189 10.43 -19.12 17.06
N TYR A 190 10.66 -18.39 18.13
CA TYR A 190 10.89 -16.96 18.06
C TYR A 190 12.19 -16.62 17.33
N ASP A 191 13.26 -17.39 17.54
CA ASP A 191 14.52 -17.22 16.81
C ASP A 191 14.36 -17.56 15.32
N GLU A 192 13.60 -18.61 15.00
CA GLU A 192 13.31 -18.99 13.61
C GLU A 192 12.50 -17.89 12.90
N LEU A 193 11.44 -17.39 13.52
CA LEU A 193 10.63 -16.29 12.99
C LEU A 193 11.43 -15.00 12.83
N LYS A 194 12.32 -14.70 13.77
CA LYS A 194 13.22 -13.55 13.68
C LYS A 194 14.15 -13.65 12.49
N ASN A 195 14.74 -14.81 12.26
CA ASN A 195 15.62 -15.04 11.10
C ASN A 195 14.86 -14.83 9.79
N VAL A 196 13.62 -15.33 9.70
CA VAL A 196 12.76 -15.13 8.53
C VAL A 196 12.35 -13.67 8.38
N TYR A 197 12.05 -12.97 9.47
CA TYR A 197 11.76 -11.53 9.44
C TYR A 197 12.98 -10.71 9.02
N ASP A 198 14.17 -11.06 9.47
CA ASP A 198 15.42 -10.42 9.07
C ASP A 198 15.72 -10.56 7.57
N ILE A 199 15.28 -11.65 6.94
CA ILE A 199 15.30 -11.81 5.49
C ILE A 199 14.26 -10.92 4.83
N TYR A 200 13.00 -11.00 5.28
CA TYR A 200 11.89 -10.22 4.72
C TYR A 200 12.16 -8.72 4.74
N ARG A 201 12.67 -8.17 5.84
CA ARG A 201 12.99 -6.74 5.93
C ARG A 201 14.07 -6.29 4.94
N GLN A 202 14.95 -7.20 4.48
CA GLN A 202 16.02 -6.89 3.52
C GLN A 202 15.53 -6.97 2.08
N ILE A 203 14.59 -7.86 1.77
CA ILE A 203 14.11 -8.08 0.40
C ILE A 203 12.76 -7.43 0.12
N GLY A 204 11.94 -7.19 1.16
CA GLY A 204 10.58 -6.66 1.04
C GLY A 204 9.59 -7.67 0.49
N GLY A 205 8.44 -7.17 0.08
CA GLY A 205 7.29 -7.97 -0.34
C GLY A 205 6.95 -7.90 -1.83
N TYR A 206 7.79 -7.35 -2.70
CA TYR A 206 7.50 -7.38 -4.13
C TYR A 206 7.45 -8.82 -4.66
N PRO A 207 6.35 -9.24 -5.35
CA PRO A 207 6.16 -10.65 -5.72
C PRO A 207 7.34 -11.26 -6.46
N LYS A 208 7.94 -10.53 -7.41
CA LYS A 208 9.10 -11.03 -8.17
C LYS A 208 10.35 -11.19 -7.32
N VAL A 209 10.55 -10.31 -6.34
CA VAL A 209 11.66 -10.39 -5.38
C VAL A 209 11.49 -11.59 -4.46
N VAL A 210 10.27 -11.77 -3.94
CA VAL A 210 9.91 -12.93 -3.11
C VAL A 210 10.08 -14.23 -3.89
N GLU A 211 9.54 -14.32 -5.11
CA GLU A 211 9.71 -15.47 -5.99
C GLU A 211 11.18 -15.81 -6.22
N THR A 212 12.02 -14.79 -6.48
CA THR A 212 13.46 -14.98 -6.67
C THR A 212 14.09 -15.57 -5.42
N TYR A 213 13.77 -15.03 -4.23
CA TYR A 213 14.28 -15.57 -2.98
C TYR A 213 13.81 -17.02 -2.72
N LEU A 214 12.52 -17.30 -2.94
CA LEU A 214 11.97 -18.65 -2.73
C LEU A 214 12.66 -19.72 -3.61
N ASN A 215 13.00 -19.33 -4.85
CA ASN A 215 13.66 -20.23 -5.81
C ASN A 215 15.15 -20.39 -5.56
N THR A 216 15.84 -19.35 -5.10
CA THR A 216 17.31 -19.35 -4.96
C THR A 216 17.80 -19.50 -3.53
N LYS A 217 16.97 -19.13 -2.55
CA LYS A 217 17.32 -18.94 -1.13
C LYS A 217 18.50 -17.97 -0.93
N ASP A 218 18.71 -17.09 -1.89
CA ASP A 218 19.79 -16.09 -1.92
C ASP A 218 19.22 -14.67 -1.79
N VAL A 219 19.52 -14.02 -0.66
CA VAL A 219 19.11 -12.64 -0.36
C VAL A 219 19.73 -11.66 -1.35
N GLU A 220 20.98 -11.89 -1.78
CA GLU A 220 21.65 -10.99 -2.74
C GLU A 220 20.99 -11.03 -4.11
N ALA A 221 20.61 -12.22 -4.58
CA ALA A 221 19.86 -12.38 -5.82
C ALA A 221 18.50 -11.66 -5.77
N ALA A 222 17.78 -11.80 -4.66
CA ALA A 222 16.51 -11.10 -4.43
C ALA A 222 16.70 -9.58 -4.37
N GLN A 223 17.73 -9.08 -3.70
CA GLN A 223 18.03 -7.64 -3.66
C GLN A 223 18.41 -7.09 -5.05
N LYS A 224 19.10 -7.85 -5.89
CA LYS A 224 19.35 -7.46 -7.29
C LYS A 224 18.04 -7.27 -8.05
N GLU A 225 17.05 -8.14 -7.83
CA GLU A 225 15.73 -7.99 -8.44
C GLU A 225 14.98 -6.76 -7.90
N LEU A 226 15.05 -6.50 -6.60
CA LEU A 226 14.49 -5.28 -6.00
C LEU A 226 15.09 -4.01 -6.63
N VAL A 227 16.39 -3.99 -6.85
CA VAL A 227 17.06 -2.85 -7.53
C VAL A 227 16.54 -2.66 -8.96
N ARG A 228 16.22 -3.74 -9.68
CA ARG A 228 15.60 -3.64 -11.01
C ARG A 228 14.22 -3.01 -10.93
N ILE A 229 13.40 -3.40 -9.95
CA ILE A 229 12.07 -2.81 -9.72
C ILE A 229 12.20 -1.31 -9.40
N ILE A 230 13.10 -0.93 -8.49
CA ILE A 230 13.36 0.48 -8.17
C ILE A 230 13.74 1.27 -9.44
N ARG A 231 14.61 0.72 -10.29
CA ARG A 231 14.98 1.36 -11.57
C ARG A 231 13.81 1.53 -12.53
N ILE A 232 12.87 0.57 -12.57
CA ILE A 232 11.65 0.70 -13.37
C ILE A 232 10.85 1.91 -12.87
N PHE A 233 10.64 2.07 -11.55
CA PHE A 233 9.94 3.24 -11.02
C PHE A 233 10.62 4.55 -11.37
N LEU A 234 11.94 4.60 -11.22
CA LEU A 234 12.72 5.78 -11.55
C LEU A 234 12.63 6.14 -13.03
N ASN A 235 12.71 5.15 -13.94
CA ASN A 235 12.61 5.38 -15.38
C ASN A 235 11.21 5.83 -15.79
N GLU A 236 10.16 5.33 -15.12
CA GLU A 236 8.79 5.70 -15.44
C GLU A 236 8.43 7.09 -14.93
N SER A 237 8.99 7.49 -13.79
CA SER A 237 8.79 8.85 -13.30
C SER A 237 9.13 9.90 -14.36
N MET A 238 10.15 9.63 -15.18
CA MET A 238 10.54 10.52 -16.28
C MET A 238 9.47 10.68 -17.38
N ARG A 239 8.51 9.75 -17.48
CA ARG A 239 7.41 9.86 -18.47
C ARG A 239 6.31 10.82 -18.03
N TYR A 240 6.22 11.07 -16.72
CA TYR A 240 5.19 11.93 -16.14
C TYR A 240 5.66 13.37 -15.85
N PHE A 241 6.97 13.62 -16.06
CA PHE A 241 7.58 14.91 -15.72
C PHE A 241 8.50 15.38 -16.84
N ASP A 242 7.97 16.19 -17.75
CA ASP A 242 8.74 16.79 -18.85
C ASP A 242 9.80 17.79 -18.36
N ASP A 243 9.61 18.34 -17.16
CA ASP A 243 10.50 19.31 -16.54
C ASP A 243 11.54 18.67 -15.59
N ILE A 244 11.50 17.36 -15.36
CA ILE A 244 12.51 16.62 -14.63
C ILE A 244 13.41 15.90 -15.64
N THR A 245 14.56 16.48 -15.93
CA THR A 245 15.55 15.90 -16.86
C THR A 245 16.55 14.97 -16.19
N ASP A 246 16.58 14.94 -14.86
CA ASP A 246 17.52 14.13 -14.08
C ASP A 246 16.75 13.19 -13.11
N ILE A 247 16.87 11.90 -13.37
CA ILE A 247 16.28 10.81 -12.57
C ILE A 247 16.77 10.83 -11.11
N SER A 248 17.91 11.46 -10.83
CA SER A 248 18.46 11.58 -9.48
C SER A 248 17.55 12.35 -8.52
N VAL A 249 16.63 13.16 -9.03
CA VAL A 249 15.63 13.88 -8.22
C VAL A 249 14.84 12.92 -7.35
N PHE A 250 14.34 11.81 -7.91
CA PHE A 250 13.57 10.82 -7.16
C PHE A 250 14.43 10.04 -6.15
N THR A 251 15.66 9.68 -6.55
CA THR A 251 16.64 9.09 -5.63
C THR A 251 16.93 10.02 -4.46
N ASN A 252 17.04 11.31 -4.72
CA ASN A 252 17.30 12.32 -3.71
C ASN A 252 16.11 12.55 -2.78
N ILE A 253 14.88 12.40 -3.28
CA ILE A 253 13.67 12.40 -2.44
C ILE A 253 13.74 11.20 -1.48
N PHE A 254 14.03 9.99 -1.96
CA PHE A 254 14.13 8.79 -1.12
C PHE A 254 15.23 8.92 -0.04
N LEU A 255 16.41 9.43 -0.41
CA LEU A 255 17.49 9.68 0.56
C LEU A 255 17.11 10.76 1.58
N SER A 256 16.32 11.76 1.17
CA SER A 256 15.81 12.79 2.09
C SER A 256 14.78 12.20 3.07
N ILE A 257 13.91 11.30 2.63
CA ILE A 257 13.00 10.54 3.50
C ILE A 257 13.82 9.77 4.54
N CYS A 258 14.84 9.02 4.11
CA CYS A 258 15.72 8.28 5.03
C CYS A 258 16.36 9.21 6.06
N ARG A 259 16.84 10.37 5.65
CA ARG A 259 17.46 11.35 6.59
C ARG A 259 16.47 11.85 7.61
N ILE A 260 15.21 12.07 7.24
CA ILE A 260 14.16 12.47 8.18
C ILE A 260 13.86 11.33 9.16
N LEU A 261 13.73 10.09 8.67
CA LEU A 261 13.47 8.91 9.51
C LEU A 261 14.59 8.62 10.51
N LEU A 262 15.84 8.93 10.15
CA LEU A 262 17.03 8.70 11.01
C LEU A 262 17.29 9.84 12.00
N ARG A 263 16.63 10.98 11.89
CA ARG A 263 16.81 12.06 12.85
C ARG A 263 16.27 11.68 14.22
N GLU A 264 16.96 12.15 15.26
CA GLU A 264 16.39 12.12 16.60
C GLU A 264 15.09 12.93 16.62
N LYS A 265 14.06 12.36 17.20
CA LYS A 265 12.67 12.84 17.17
C LYS A 265 12.40 14.14 17.96
N LYS A 266 13.44 14.85 18.40
CA LYS A 266 13.32 16.11 19.15
C LYS A 266 13.07 17.29 18.22
N GLY A 267 11.82 17.78 18.25
CA GLY A 267 11.48 19.10 17.72
C GLY A 267 11.44 19.17 16.20
N LEU A 268 10.68 18.29 15.55
CA LEU A 268 10.22 18.55 14.19
C LEU A 268 9.26 19.74 14.27
N ASP A 269 9.75 20.90 13.89
CA ASP A 269 8.99 22.13 13.78
C ASP A 269 7.85 22.00 12.76
N GLU A 270 6.95 22.91 12.81
CA GLU A 270 5.59 22.99 12.25
C GLU A 270 5.45 22.84 10.74
N ASP A 271 6.53 22.67 9.98
CA ASP A 271 6.49 22.51 8.53
C ASP A 271 5.85 21.17 8.13
N SER A 272 5.10 21.17 7.04
CA SER A 272 4.62 19.90 6.47
C SER A 272 5.82 19.06 6.01
N ILE A 273 5.70 17.73 6.09
CA ILE A 273 6.76 16.83 5.64
C ILE A 273 7.16 17.09 4.17
N SER A 274 6.21 17.47 3.33
CA SER A 274 6.46 17.81 1.94
C SER A 274 7.36 19.06 1.81
N GLU A 275 7.18 20.07 2.66
CA GLU A 275 8.05 21.26 2.69
C GLU A 275 9.45 20.91 3.19
N GLU A 276 9.55 20.07 4.22
CA GLU A 276 10.84 19.62 4.72
C GLU A 276 11.60 18.80 3.67
N LEU A 277 10.92 17.84 3.02
CA LEU A 277 11.50 17.07 1.92
C LEU A 277 11.97 17.98 0.78
N GLN A 278 11.14 18.95 0.37
CA GLN A 278 11.49 19.91 -0.68
C GLN A 278 12.74 20.72 -0.29
N LYS A 279 12.80 21.23 0.94
CA LYS A 279 13.97 21.98 1.43
C LYS A 279 15.24 21.12 1.41
N LEU A 280 15.15 19.86 1.84
CA LEU A 280 16.28 18.91 1.83
C LEU A 280 16.75 18.56 0.42
N VAL A 281 15.83 18.28 -0.49
CA VAL A 281 16.15 17.93 -1.87
C VAL A 281 16.82 19.11 -2.58
N THR A 282 16.23 20.30 -2.51
CA THR A 282 16.78 21.50 -3.18
C THR A 282 18.11 21.95 -2.58
N LYS A 283 18.27 21.88 -1.25
CA LYS A 283 19.50 22.30 -0.59
C LYS A 283 20.66 21.34 -0.82
N ASN A 284 20.42 20.05 -0.80
CA ASN A 284 21.49 19.06 -0.75
C ASN A 284 21.78 18.38 -2.10
N TYR A 285 20.81 18.38 -3.03
CA TYR A 285 20.91 17.54 -4.22
C TYR A 285 20.61 18.23 -5.54
N SER A 286 19.74 19.25 -5.58
CA SER A 286 19.35 19.88 -6.84
C SER A 286 18.90 21.31 -6.61
N SER A 287 19.83 22.25 -6.77
CA SER A 287 19.56 23.70 -6.66
C SER A 287 18.64 24.24 -7.76
N ASN A 288 18.54 23.55 -8.89
CA ASN A 288 17.78 24.00 -10.07
C ASN A 288 16.34 23.46 -10.09
N LEU A 289 15.96 22.60 -9.14
CA LEU A 289 14.62 22.03 -9.07
C LEU A 289 13.64 23.07 -8.49
N SER A 290 12.55 23.36 -9.21
CA SER A 290 11.51 24.24 -8.68
C SER A 290 10.78 23.57 -7.50
N LYS A 291 10.29 24.39 -6.56
CA LYS A 291 9.47 23.89 -5.45
C LYS A 291 8.24 23.13 -5.97
N ALA A 292 7.57 23.69 -6.97
CA ALA A 292 6.38 23.09 -7.56
C ALA A 292 6.66 21.71 -8.16
N THR A 293 7.76 21.56 -8.88
CA THR A 293 8.18 20.28 -9.46
C THR A 293 8.50 19.25 -8.38
N CYS A 294 9.19 19.66 -7.30
CA CYS A 294 9.48 18.78 -6.17
C CYS A 294 8.19 18.29 -5.49
N TYR A 295 7.22 19.16 -5.25
CA TYR A 295 5.91 18.78 -4.70
C TYR A 295 5.16 17.81 -5.60
N ARG A 296 5.14 18.07 -6.92
CA ARG A 296 4.52 17.15 -7.87
C ARG A 296 5.18 15.76 -7.84
N ALA A 297 6.52 15.69 -7.77
CA ALA A 297 7.26 14.45 -7.67
C ALA A 297 6.93 13.68 -6.37
N ILE A 298 6.87 14.36 -5.22
CA ILE A 298 6.48 13.77 -3.95
C ILE A 298 5.04 13.25 -4.00
N ASN A 299 4.10 14.03 -4.53
CA ASN A 299 2.71 13.60 -4.69
C ASN A 299 2.57 12.42 -5.64
N TRP A 300 3.35 12.40 -6.73
CA TRP A 300 3.37 11.27 -7.64
C TRP A 300 3.83 9.98 -6.95
N LEU A 301 4.90 10.03 -6.14
CA LEU A 301 5.37 8.89 -5.37
C LEU A 301 4.31 8.39 -4.37
N TYR A 302 3.58 9.31 -3.75
CA TYR A 302 2.48 8.97 -2.84
C TYR A 302 1.33 8.28 -3.56
N HIS A 303 0.81 8.87 -4.63
CA HIS A 303 -0.29 8.28 -5.41
C HIS A 303 0.11 6.98 -6.11
N SER A 304 1.39 6.84 -6.47
CA SER A 304 1.94 5.58 -7.01
C SER A 304 2.11 4.49 -5.94
N GLY A 305 1.84 4.78 -4.66
CA GLY A 305 1.93 3.81 -3.57
C GLY A 305 3.36 3.37 -3.23
N ILE A 306 4.36 4.22 -3.49
CA ILE A 306 5.78 3.95 -3.17
C ILE A 306 6.12 4.50 -1.80
N ILE A 307 5.55 5.66 -1.45
CA ILE A 307 5.64 6.28 -0.14
C ILE A 307 4.26 6.50 0.45
N GLY A 308 4.20 6.70 1.77
CA GLY A 308 2.98 7.03 2.47
C GLY A 308 3.23 8.09 3.54
N PHE A 309 2.19 8.84 3.89
CA PHE A 309 2.26 9.89 4.89
C PHE A 309 1.63 9.43 6.20
N CYS A 310 2.21 9.87 7.31
CA CYS A 310 1.72 9.66 8.65
C CYS A 310 1.27 11.00 9.25
N GLY A 311 0.09 11.02 9.87
CA GLY A 311 -0.44 12.20 10.55
C GLY A 311 0.15 12.40 11.94
N LYS A 312 -0.12 13.55 12.55
CA LYS A 312 0.25 13.89 13.92
C LYS A 312 -0.99 14.26 14.74
N ILE A 313 -1.09 13.71 15.94
CA ILE A 313 -2.09 14.08 16.94
C ILE A 313 -1.37 14.81 18.06
N THR A 314 -1.69 16.09 18.29
CA THR A 314 -1.05 16.88 19.33
C THR A 314 -1.78 16.69 20.65
N GLU A 315 -1.03 16.40 21.73
CA GLU A 315 -1.53 16.17 23.10
C GLU A 315 -2.62 15.08 23.20
N LEU A 316 -2.56 14.08 22.31
CA LEU A 316 -3.57 13.02 22.19
C LEU A 316 -4.99 13.54 21.98
N ASP A 317 -5.14 14.76 21.51
CA ASP A 317 -6.42 15.36 21.14
C ASP A 317 -6.72 15.12 19.67
N ILE A 318 -7.71 14.28 19.38
CA ILE A 318 -8.11 13.90 18.02
C ILE A 318 -8.52 15.12 17.19
N LEU A 319 -9.05 16.16 17.81
CA LEU A 319 -9.44 17.38 17.12
C LEU A 319 -8.22 18.18 16.62
N ASN A 320 -7.03 17.88 17.16
CA ASN A 320 -5.75 18.49 16.76
C ASN A 320 -4.96 17.52 15.86
N PHE A 321 -5.62 16.93 14.86
CA PHE A 321 -5.00 16.09 13.84
C PHE A 321 -4.40 16.93 12.72
N LYS A 322 -3.12 16.70 12.40
CA LYS A 322 -2.40 17.32 11.28
C LYS A 322 -1.96 16.21 10.32
N PRO A 323 -2.49 16.15 9.07
CA PRO A 323 -2.05 15.17 8.09
C PRO A 323 -0.61 15.45 7.61
N GLY A 324 0.04 14.44 7.04
CA GLY A 324 1.30 14.60 6.32
C GLY A 324 2.46 15.11 7.17
N SER A 325 2.59 14.64 8.41
CA SER A 325 3.66 15.08 9.33
C SER A 325 4.91 14.20 9.29
N ARG A 326 4.83 12.96 8.78
CA ARG A 326 5.95 12.05 8.50
C ARG A 326 5.74 11.33 7.19
N CYS A 327 6.82 10.78 6.64
CA CYS A 327 6.80 10.01 5.40
C CYS A 327 7.54 8.69 5.60
N PHE A 328 6.94 7.60 5.14
CA PHE A 328 7.45 6.24 5.20
C PHE A 328 7.45 5.60 3.81
N PHE A 329 8.19 4.52 3.65
CA PHE A 329 8.12 3.69 2.46
C PHE A 329 6.96 2.68 2.57
N MET A 330 6.34 2.34 1.44
CA MET A 330 5.27 1.35 1.40
C MET A 330 5.77 -0.09 1.20
N ASP A 331 7.09 -0.26 1.08
CA ASP A 331 7.75 -1.57 1.05
C ASP A 331 9.02 -1.56 1.90
N LEU A 332 9.18 -2.60 2.72
CA LEU A 332 10.26 -2.67 3.70
C LEU A 332 11.64 -2.89 3.05
N GLY A 333 11.68 -3.64 1.93
CA GLY A 333 12.93 -3.83 1.16
C GLY A 333 13.41 -2.52 0.51
N VAL A 334 12.47 -1.70 0.02
CA VAL A 334 12.82 -0.35 -0.50
C VAL A 334 13.35 0.54 0.62
N ALA A 335 12.71 0.52 1.80
CA ALA A 335 13.21 1.22 2.98
C ALA A 335 14.62 0.76 3.36
N TYR A 336 14.85 -0.55 3.46
CA TYR A 336 16.15 -1.13 3.76
C TYR A 336 17.22 -0.73 2.73
N TYR A 337 16.88 -0.81 1.43
CA TYR A 337 17.80 -0.45 0.35
C TYR A 337 18.31 0.97 0.46
N TYR A 338 17.45 1.94 0.75
CA TYR A 338 17.87 3.33 0.86
C TYR A 338 18.50 3.65 2.23
N LEU A 339 17.97 3.13 3.33
CA LEU A 339 18.53 3.33 4.67
C LEU A 339 19.96 2.79 4.78
N SER A 340 20.24 1.61 4.21
CA SER A 340 21.59 1.01 4.22
C SER A 340 22.65 1.87 3.50
N ARG A 341 22.24 2.81 2.67
CA ARG A 341 23.12 3.74 1.92
C ARG A 341 23.33 5.08 2.59
N THR A 342 22.74 5.31 3.76
CA THR A 342 22.89 6.58 4.50
C THR A 342 24.13 6.63 5.36
N GLY A 343 24.79 5.50 5.61
CA GLY A 343 25.89 5.38 6.57
C GLY A 343 25.43 5.32 8.04
N ALA A 344 24.13 5.15 8.30
CA ALA A 344 23.60 4.98 9.65
C ALA A 344 24.10 3.68 10.29
N THR A 345 24.18 3.66 11.62
CA THR A 345 24.49 2.44 12.36
C THR A 345 23.35 1.42 12.23
N VAL A 346 23.66 0.13 12.36
CA VAL A 346 22.67 -0.95 12.30
C VAL A 346 21.53 -0.70 13.30
N SER A 347 21.85 -0.33 14.53
CA SER A 347 20.84 -0.07 15.57
C SER A 347 19.89 1.08 15.22
N THR A 348 20.41 2.15 14.59
CA THR A 348 19.58 3.29 14.16
C THR A 348 18.69 2.90 12.98
N MET A 349 19.24 2.13 12.05
CA MET A 349 18.47 1.58 10.93
C MET A 349 17.34 0.65 11.41
N ASP A 350 17.63 -0.25 12.35
CA ASP A 350 16.65 -1.20 12.88
C ASP A 350 15.46 -0.48 13.51
N GLY A 351 15.68 0.60 14.25
CA GLY A 351 14.60 1.42 14.79
C GLY A 351 13.70 1.97 13.70
N SER A 352 14.29 2.59 12.67
CA SER A 352 13.54 3.19 11.56
C SER A 352 12.80 2.14 10.71
N LEU A 353 13.42 0.98 10.47
CA LEU A 353 12.80 -0.13 9.74
C LEU A 353 11.63 -0.73 10.51
N ASN A 354 11.74 -0.87 11.83
CA ASN A 354 10.68 -1.40 12.67
C ASN A 354 9.46 -0.45 12.70
N GLU A 355 9.68 0.85 12.79
CA GLU A 355 8.61 1.84 12.68
C GLU A 355 7.99 1.81 11.27
N ASN A 356 8.79 1.70 10.22
CA ASN A 356 8.31 1.61 8.85
C ASN A 356 7.47 0.34 8.63
N TYR A 357 7.84 -0.78 9.25
CA TYR A 357 7.07 -2.03 9.21
C TYR A 357 5.69 -1.86 9.85
N VAL A 358 5.64 -1.28 11.04
CA VAL A 358 4.37 -1.01 11.74
C VAL A 358 3.52 -0.01 10.94
N TYR A 359 4.14 1.02 10.36
CA TYR A 359 3.44 1.96 9.49
C TYR A 359 2.76 1.26 8.30
N ILE A 360 3.47 0.36 7.59
CA ILE A 360 2.90 -0.39 6.47
C ILE A 360 1.69 -1.22 6.91
N ASN A 361 1.79 -1.91 8.05
CA ASN A 361 0.70 -2.73 8.56
C ASN A 361 -0.52 -1.89 8.96
N LEU A 362 -0.31 -0.78 9.64
CA LEU A 362 -1.40 0.16 9.97
C LEU A 362 -2.03 0.76 8.71
N SER A 363 -1.24 1.08 7.68
CA SER A 363 -1.76 1.62 6.41
C SER A 363 -2.65 0.63 5.68
N LYS A 364 -2.32 -0.66 5.70
CA LYS A 364 -3.14 -1.72 5.10
C LYS A 364 -4.49 -1.88 5.80
N ARG A 365 -4.54 -1.66 7.13
CA ARG A 365 -5.76 -1.73 7.92
C ARG A 365 -6.73 -0.59 7.68
N GLN A 366 -6.23 0.57 7.29
CA GLN A 366 -7.09 1.74 7.01
C GLN A 366 -7.98 1.58 5.79
N GLU A 367 -7.74 0.57 4.96
CA GLU A 367 -8.66 0.19 3.89
C GLU A 367 -9.93 -0.50 4.40
N PHE A 368 -9.97 -0.83 5.70
CA PHE A 368 -11.16 -1.30 6.39
C PHE A 368 -11.69 -0.16 7.30
N PRO A 369 -12.45 0.82 6.74
CA PRO A 369 -12.83 2.04 7.46
C PRO A 369 -13.68 1.81 8.72
N GLU A 370 -14.16 0.58 8.92
CA GLU A 370 -14.91 0.21 10.13
C GLU A 370 -14.01 0.00 11.36
N GLU A 371 -12.69 -0.10 11.19
CA GLU A 371 -11.77 -0.48 12.26
C GLU A 371 -10.95 0.68 12.82
N ILE A 372 -10.61 1.71 12.03
CA ILE A 372 -9.73 2.82 12.45
C ILE A 372 -10.31 4.19 12.06
N ILE A 373 -10.28 5.14 12.99
CA ILE A 373 -10.87 6.48 12.80
C ILE A 373 -10.06 7.40 11.87
N PHE A 374 -8.75 7.18 11.70
CA PHE A 374 -7.91 8.13 11.00
C PHE A 374 -7.74 7.75 9.52
N GLU A 375 -7.75 8.75 8.65
CA GLU A 375 -7.51 8.55 7.21
C GLU A 375 -6.10 8.06 6.89
N THR A 376 -5.12 8.32 7.77
CA THR A 376 -3.74 7.84 7.66
C THR A 376 -3.23 7.41 9.03
N PRO A 377 -2.26 6.49 9.14
CA PRO A 377 -1.59 6.21 10.41
C PRO A 377 -1.12 7.51 11.05
N ALA A 378 -1.22 7.63 12.35
CA ALA A 378 -0.86 8.83 13.07
C ALA A 378 0.06 8.52 14.25
N PHE A 379 1.07 9.35 14.47
CA PHE A 379 1.81 9.41 15.74
C PHE A 379 1.24 10.50 16.64
N ALA A 380 1.57 10.49 17.92
CA ALA A 380 1.10 11.51 18.83
C ALA A 380 2.21 12.17 19.65
N THR A 381 1.95 13.38 20.12
CA THR A 381 2.73 14.01 21.20
C THR A 381 1.90 14.07 22.47
N TYR A 382 2.57 13.96 23.62
CA TYR A 382 1.94 14.11 24.92
C TYR A 382 2.95 14.62 25.96
N LYS A 383 2.67 15.78 26.56
CA LYS A 383 3.52 16.42 27.59
C LYS A 383 5.01 16.49 27.18
N GLY A 384 5.26 16.91 25.94
CA GLY A 384 6.60 17.08 25.40
C GLY A 384 7.32 15.79 25.01
N GLY A 385 6.67 14.63 25.15
CA GLY A 385 7.17 13.34 24.65
C GLY A 385 6.37 12.89 23.41
N GLU A 386 6.87 11.87 22.74
CA GLU A 386 6.29 11.31 21.55
C GLU A 386 5.83 9.87 21.78
N ILE A 387 4.78 9.46 21.05
CA ILE A 387 4.23 8.11 20.97
C ILE A 387 4.27 7.71 19.51
N ASP A 388 4.85 6.56 19.20
CA ASP A 388 5.18 6.17 17.83
C ASP A 388 3.94 6.08 16.93
N PHE A 389 2.82 5.44 17.39
CA PHE A 389 1.55 5.45 16.68
C PHE A 389 0.36 5.43 17.63
N VAL A 390 -0.78 5.89 17.11
CA VAL A 390 -2.08 5.84 17.79
C VAL A 390 -3.11 5.25 16.84
N ALA A 391 -3.94 4.34 17.33
CA ALA A 391 -5.08 3.80 16.63
C ALA A 391 -6.32 3.83 17.55
N GLN A 392 -7.50 3.92 16.97
CA GLN A 392 -8.75 3.84 17.72
C GLN A 392 -9.79 3.09 16.90
N THR A 393 -10.40 2.06 17.50
CA THR A 393 -11.45 1.27 16.86
C THR A 393 -12.76 2.06 16.79
N LEU A 394 -13.48 1.97 15.67
CA LEU A 394 -14.75 2.68 15.47
C LEU A 394 -15.87 2.08 16.31
N LYS A 395 -16.00 0.76 16.34
CA LYS A 395 -17.11 0.09 17.05
C LYS A 395 -16.99 0.14 18.56
N THR A 396 -15.80 -0.10 19.09
CA THR A 396 -15.57 -0.21 20.54
C THR A 396 -15.00 1.06 21.14
N HIS A 397 -14.57 2.03 20.33
CA HIS A 397 -13.90 3.26 20.73
C HIS A 397 -12.66 3.04 21.63
N ILE A 398 -12.04 1.85 21.52
CA ILE A 398 -10.81 1.55 22.26
C ILE A 398 -9.65 2.26 21.57
N ARG A 399 -8.97 3.12 22.33
CA ARG A 399 -7.76 3.81 21.88
C ARG A 399 -6.52 3.04 22.31
N TYR A 400 -5.70 2.72 21.31
CA TYR A 400 -4.41 2.06 21.46
C TYR A 400 -3.30 3.07 21.28
N LEU A 401 -2.34 3.09 22.20
CA LEU A 401 -1.02 3.68 21.99
C LEU A 401 -0.10 2.56 21.51
N ILE A 402 0.70 2.81 20.52
CA ILE A 402 1.60 1.81 19.94
C ILE A 402 3.02 2.35 20.04
N GLU A 403 3.89 1.63 20.72
CA GLU A 403 5.29 1.93 20.88
C GLU A 403 6.15 0.85 20.23
N VAL A 404 7.11 1.27 19.42
CA VAL A 404 7.98 0.40 18.65
C VAL A 404 9.41 0.55 19.15
N LYS A 405 10.01 -0.52 19.63
CA LYS A 405 11.38 -0.49 20.17
C LYS A 405 12.23 -1.63 19.63
N ALA A 406 13.38 -1.30 19.06
CA ALA A 406 14.34 -2.28 18.59
C ALA A 406 15.04 -3.05 19.73
N GLY A 407 15.02 -2.51 20.94
CA GLY A 407 15.72 -3.09 22.10
C GLY A 407 15.08 -2.71 23.45
N LYS A 408 15.92 -2.47 24.47
CA LYS A 408 15.50 -2.27 25.88
C LYS A 408 14.88 -0.90 26.20
N GLY A 409 14.54 -0.07 25.21
CA GLY A 409 13.90 1.24 25.44
C GLY A 409 12.61 1.14 26.24
N THR A 410 12.26 2.24 26.93
CA THR A 410 11.02 2.35 27.71
C THR A 410 10.01 3.24 26.99
N ALA A 411 8.72 2.91 27.12
CA ALA A 411 7.60 3.67 26.57
C ALA A 411 7.07 4.71 27.57
N SER A 412 7.95 5.52 28.14
CA SER A 412 7.59 6.39 29.28
C SER A 412 6.46 7.37 29.01
N THR A 413 6.40 7.95 27.81
CA THR A 413 5.34 8.87 27.40
C THR A 413 3.99 8.16 27.26
N ALA A 414 3.98 7.00 26.59
CA ALA A 414 2.78 6.21 26.41
C ALA A 414 2.25 5.63 27.74
N LEU A 415 3.12 5.13 28.61
CA LEU A 415 2.74 4.66 29.96
C LEU A 415 2.11 5.79 30.76
N LYS A 416 2.72 6.97 30.79
CA LYS A 416 2.16 8.13 31.47
C LYS A 416 0.80 8.56 30.92
N ALA A 417 0.61 8.49 29.59
CA ALA A 417 -0.66 8.81 28.95
C ALA A 417 -1.74 7.76 29.33
N LEU A 418 -1.36 6.48 29.36
CA LEU A 418 -2.24 5.38 29.77
C LEU A 418 -2.69 5.53 31.25
N GLU A 419 -1.75 5.78 32.16
CA GLU A 419 -2.03 6.03 33.58
C GLU A 419 -2.97 7.22 33.81
N GLN A 420 -2.91 8.22 32.96
CA GLN A 420 -3.78 9.41 33.01
C GLN A 420 -5.09 9.25 32.24
N GLY A 421 -5.42 8.04 31.80
CA GLY A 421 -6.69 7.73 31.14
C GLY A 421 -6.84 8.35 29.75
N LYS A 422 -5.73 8.71 29.07
CA LYS A 422 -5.76 9.26 27.72
C LYS A 422 -5.91 8.20 26.63
N ALA A 423 -5.72 6.94 26.99
CA ALA A 423 -5.91 5.78 26.14
C ALA A 423 -6.39 4.59 26.98
N ASN A 424 -6.87 3.54 26.31
CA ASN A 424 -7.39 2.34 26.93
C ASN A 424 -6.33 1.25 27.02
N LYS A 425 -5.47 1.13 26.01
CA LYS A 425 -4.44 0.09 25.89
C LYS A 425 -3.12 0.65 25.37
N LEU A 426 -2.03 0.02 25.77
CA LEU A 426 -0.70 0.22 25.20
C LEU A 426 -0.25 -1.08 24.56
N LEU A 427 0.01 -1.04 23.26
CA LEU A 427 0.66 -2.10 22.50
C LEU A 427 2.14 -1.78 22.40
N TYR A 428 2.98 -2.62 22.99
CA TYR A 428 4.41 -2.43 23.05
C TYR A 428 5.10 -3.47 22.15
N LEU A 429 5.46 -3.04 20.94
CA LEU A 429 6.09 -3.88 19.92
C LEU A 429 7.62 -3.85 20.10
N LYS A 430 8.21 -5.01 20.39
CA LYS A 430 9.65 -5.14 20.63
C LYS A 430 10.29 -6.12 19.66
N GLY A 431 11.51 -5.81 19.23
CA GLY A 431 12.34 -6.71 18.44
C GLY A 431 12.93 -7.89 19.25
N ASP A 432 12.94 -7.77 20.58
CA ASP A 432 13.46 -8.78 21.50
C ASP A 432 12.61 -8.81 22.78
N THR A 433 11.69 -9.76 22.87
CA THR A 433 10.79 -9.95 24.01
C THR A 433 10.17 -11.34 23.96
N LYS A 434 9.78 -11.84 25.12
CA LYS A 434 8.91 -13.03 25.24
C LYS A 434 7.41 -12.71 25.11
N GLY A 435 7.06 -11.42 25.03
CA GLY A 435 5.67 -10.98 25.03
C GLY A 435 5.03 -10.97 26.43
N GLY A 436 3.70 -10.84 26.46
CA GLY A 436 2.87 -10.91 27.66
C GLY A 436 2.02 -9.68 27.91
N THR A 437 0.99 -9.85 28.73
CA THR A 437 0.04 -8.79 29.08
C THR A 437 0.09 -8.49 30.58
N VAL A 438 0.26 -7.22 30.92
CA VAL A 438 0.19 -6.75 32.32
C VAL A 438 -0.81 -5.57 32.39
N GLY A 439 -1.98 -5.80 32.94
CA GLY A 439 -3.05 -4.81 32.95
C GLY A 439 -3.46 -4.39 31.54
N ASN A 440 -3.34 -3.12 31.24
CA ASN A 440 -3.67 -2.54 29.93
C ASN A 440 -2.44 -2.42 29.00
N VAL A 441 -1.30 -3.01 29.37
CA VAL A 441 -0.07 -3.03 28.58
C VAL A 441 0.12 -4.42 28.00
N GLN A 442 0.10 -4.52 26.69
CA GLN A 442 0.37 -5.74 25.94
C GLN A 442 1.71 -5.60 25.23
N THR A 443 2.62 -6.51 25.53
CA THR A 443 3.94 -6.58 24.89
C THR A 443 3.95 -7.72 23.89
N CYS A 444 4.32 -7.44 22.63
CA CYS A 444 4.37 -8.42 21.56
C CYS A 444 5.70 -8.31 20.82
N LEU A 445 6.11 -9.41 20.20
CA LEU A 445 7.17 -9.36 19.22
C LEU A 445 6.73 -8.53 18.00
N LEU A 446 7.63 -7.71 17.48
CA LEU A 446 7.35 -6.80 16.38
C LEU A 446 6.76 -7.52 15.16
N TYR A 447 7.36 -8.65 14.77
CA TYR A 447 6.95 -9.40 13.58
C TYR A 447 5.64 -10.22 13.78
N THR A 448 5.12 -10.28 15.00
CA THR A 448 3.78 -10.81 15.28
C THR A 448 2.70 -9.74 15.19
N SER A 449 3.06 -8.48 14.97
CA SER A 449 2.08 -7.39 14.79
C SER A 449 1.18 -7.56 13.56
N ASP A 450 1.63 -8.34 12.58
CA ASP A 450 0.82 -8.75 11.41
C ASP A 450 -0.19 -9.88 11.79
N ALA A 451 0.11 -10.66 12.84
CA ALA A 451 -0.83 -11.60 13.45
C ALA A 451 -1.83 -10.88 14.39
N ALA A 452 -1.52 -9.67 14.81
CA ALA A 452 -2.39 -8.81 15.61
C ALA A 452 -3.60 -8.25 14.83
N ASP A 453 -3.93 -8.85 13.68
CA ASP A 453 -5.20 -8.60 12.98
C ASP A 453 -6.42 -8.73 13.93
N ASP A 454 -6.28 -9.51 15.01
CA ASP A 454 -7.30 -9.71 16.03
C ASP A 454 -7.15 -8.79 17.26
N LEU A 455 -6.10 -7.95 17.34
CA LEU A 455 -5.80 -7.15 18.54
C LEU A 455 -6.21 -5.67 18.43
N ILE A 456 -6.35 -5.15 17.24
CA ILE A 456 -6.84 -3.80 16.95
C ILE A 456 -8.11 -3.95 16.07
#